data_06f0d93701bde9d769ab15f3e6cda54c
#
_entry.id   06f0d93701bde9d769ab15f3e6cda54c
#
_cell.length_a   1.000
_cell.length_b   1.000
_cell.length_c   1.000
_cell.angle_alpha   90.00
_cell.angle_beta   90.00
_cell.angle_gamma   90.00
#
_symmetry.space_group_name_H-M   'P 1'
#
loop_
_entity.id
_entity.type
_entity.pdbx_description
1 polymer ?
#
loop_
_entity_poly.entity_id
_entity_poly.type
_entity_poly.pdbx_seq_one_letter_code
_entity_poly.pdbx_strand_id
1 'polypeptide(L)'
;MAPGAVDEQQLRDLIPGVLAALVHRGADFATAEDAVQEALVRAWETWPSRQPDDPKGWLITTAWRRFLDVARSDVTRRNREVRVATEPAAGPTPAADDTLQLYFLCAHPNLTSSSAVALTLRAVGGLTTRQIAQAYLVPEST
;
A
#
# COMPACT_ATOMS: atom_id res chain seq x y z
N MET A 1 22.76 -23.41 6.99
CA MET A 1 22.52 -21.99 6.71
C MET A 1 21.04 -21.74 6.96
N ALA A 2 20.69 -20.95 7.94
CA ALA A 2 19.29 -20.62 8.17
C ALA A 2 18.74 -19.94 6.90
N PRO A 3 17.52 -20.29 6.42
CA PRO A 3 16.87 -19.50 5.38
C PRO A 3 16.85 -18.05 5.85
N GLY A 4 17.26 -17.11 5.01
CA GLY A 4 17.40 -15.73 5.36
C GLY A 4 16.10 -15.22 5.97
N ALA A 5 16.13 -14.84 7.24
CA ALA A 5 14.96 -14.22 7.87
C ALA A 5 14.63 -12.96 7.08
N VAL A 6 13.37 -12.82 6.67
CA VAL A 6 12.90 -11.58 6.05
C VAL A 6 13.09 -10.47 7.07
N ASP A 7 13.82 -9.43 6.70
CA ASP A 7 14.03 -8.28 7.58
C ASP A 7 12.72 -7.48 7.67
N GLU A 8 12.05 -7.58 8.82
CA GLU A 8 10.81 -6.87 9.08
C GLU A 8 10.98 -5.35 8.96
N GLN A 9 12.14 -4.83 9.39
CA GLN A 9 12.42 -3.40 9.28
C GLN A 9 12.56 -2.97 7.83
N GLN A 10 13.25 -3.76 7.02
CA GLN A 10 13.35 -3.52 5.58
C GLN A 10 11.96 -3.48 4.93
N LEU A 11 11.08 -4.42 5.26
CA LEU A 11 9.71 -4.41 4.75
C LEU A 11 8.95 -3.15 5.15
N ARG A 12 9.03 -2.76 6.43
CA ARG A 12 8.38 -1.54 6.93
C ARG A 12 8.86 -0.28 6.23
N ASP A 13 10.16 -0.18 5.98
CA ASP A 13 10.75 0.99 5.31
C ASP A 13 10.31 1.11 3.84
N LEU A 14 9.93 0.00 3.21
CA LEU A 14 9.44 -0.02 1.83
C LEU A 14 7.96 0.37 1.70
N ILE A 15 7.15 0.19 2.75
CA ILE A 15 5.69 0.40 2.71
C ILE A 15 5.30 1.79 2.18
N PRO A 16 5.85 2.91 2.67
CA PRO A 16 5.44 4.23 2.20
C PRO A 16 5.65 4.43 0.70
N GLY A 17 6.80 3.99 0.19
CA GLY A 17 7.12 4.10 -1.23
C GLY A 17 6.24 3.21 -2.12
N VAL A 18 5.91 1.99 -1.66
CA VAL A 18 5.02 1.08 -2.38
C VAL A 18 3.59 1.64 -2.42
N LEU A 19 3.09 2.10 -1.27
CA LEU A 19 1.76 2.70 -1.17
C LEU A 19 1.64 3.94 -2.05
N ALA A 20 2.63 4.84 -1.99
CA ALA A 20 2.70 6.03 -2.83
C ALA A 20 2.67 5.69 -4.33
N ALA A 21 3.39 4.67 -4.75
CA ALA A 21 3.40 4.22 -6.14
C ALA A 21 2.03 3.73 -6.61
N LEU A 22 1.29 2.99 -5.78
CA LEU A 22 -0.06 2.54 -6.12
C LEU A 22 -1.05 3.71 -6.23
N VAL A 23 -1.01 4.64 -5.28
CA VAL A 23 -1.87 5.83 -5.28
C VAL A 23 -1.55 6.72 -6.48
N HIS A 24 -0.27 6.90 -6.83
CA HIS A 24 0.14 7.63 -8.03
C HIS A 24 -0.41 7.01 -9.32
N ARG A 25 -0.57 5.69 -9.37
CA ARG A 25 -1.19 4.97 -10.49
C ARG A 25 -2.71 5.03 -10.51
N GLY A 26 -3.33 5.70 -9.55
CA GLY A 26 -4.78 5.92 -9.48
C GLY A 26 -5.54 4.99 -8.53
N ALA A 27 -4.87 4.19 -7.72
CA ALA A 27 -5.53 3.43 -6.67
C ALA A 27 -6.04 4.36 -5.57
N ASP A 28 -7.24 4.11 -5.06
CA ASP A 28 -7.71 4.74 -3.85
C ASP A 28 -6.91 4.23 -2.63
N PHE A 29 -6.77 5.07 -1.62
CA PHE A 29 -5.89 4.79 -0.49
C PHE A 29 -6.24 3.48 0.25
N ALA A 30 -7.51 3.25 0.55
CA ALA A 30 -7.95 2.08 1.32
C ALA A 30 -7.66 0.78 0.57
N THR A 31 -8.00 0.72 -0.72
CA THR A 31 -7.74 -0.46 -1.56
C THR A 31 -6.25 -0.66 -1.81
N ALA A 32 -5.48 0.44 -1.95
CA ALA A 32 -4.03 0.36 -2.07
C ALA A 32 -3.39 -0.19 -0.79
N GLU A 33 -3.84 0.25 0.37
CA GLU A 33 -3.34 -0.25 1.67
C GLU A 33 -3.60 -1.76 1.82
N ASP A 34 -4.80 -2.23 1.51
CA ASP A 34 -5.14 -3.66 1.55
C ASP A 34 -4.27 -4.48 0.58
N ALA A 35 -4.05 -3.98 -0.62
CA ALA A 35 -3.19 -4.62 -1.62
C ALA A 35 -1.72 -4.70 -1.16
N VAL A 36 -1.22 -3.66 -0.52
CA VAL A 36 0.14 -3.63 0.05
C VAL A 36 0.27 -4.63 1.19
N GLN A 37 -0.72 -4.70 2.10
CA GLN A 37 -0.71 -5.68 3.20
C GLN A 37 -0.66 -7.12 2.66
N GLU A 38 -1.42 -7.43 1.64
CA GLU A 38 -1.40 -8.75 1.03
C GLU A 38 -0.07 -9.06 0.32
N ALA A 39 0.54 -8.06 -0.34
CA ALA A 39 1.86 -8.20 -0.93
C ALA A 39 2.95 -8.47 0.12
N LEU A 40 2.84 -7.84 1.31
CA LEU A 40 3.75 -8.08 2.43
C LEU A 40 3.62 -9.51 2.97
N VAL A 41 2.40 -10.04 3.11
CA VAL A 41 2.18 -11.44 3.50
C VAL A 41 2.85 -12.38 2.51
N ARG A 42 2.69 -12.16 1.21
CA ARG A 42 3.36 -12.96 0.17
C ARG A 42 4.88 -12.83 0.21
N ALA A 43 5.41 -11.64 0.47
CA ALA A 43 6.85 -11.45 0.66
C ALA A 43 7.35 -12.28 1.84
N TRP A 44 6.65 -12.25 2.96
CA TRP A 44 6.98 -13.04 4.14
C TRP A 44 7.03 -14.54 3.87
N GLU A 45 6.11 -15.05 3.05
CA GLU A 45 6.03 -16.47 2.68
C GLU A 45 7.11 -16.88 1.67
N THR A 46 7.47 -16.00 0.73
CA THR A 46 8.29 -16.36 -0.44
C THR A 46 9.75 -15.95 -0.31
N TRP A 47 10.05 -14.82 0.31
CA TRP A 47 11.43 -14.28 0.37
C TRP A 47 12.39 -15.10 1.22
N PRO A 48 12.00 -15.83 2.26
CA PRO A 48 12.92 -16.75 2.95
C PRO A 48 13.57 -17.76 2.00
N SER A 49 12.86 -18.18 0.95
CA SER A 49 13.37 -19.10 -0.06
C SER A 49 14.07 -18.41 -1.21
N ARG A 50 13.58 -17.23 -1.60
CA ARG A 50 14.11 -16.46 -2.71
C ARG A 50 13.74 -14.98 -2.59
N GLN A 51 14.64 -14.20 -2.06
CA GLN A 51 14.49 -12.74 -2.04
C GLN A 51 14.72 -12.17 -3.45
N PRO A 52 13.85 -11.26 -3.93
CA PRO A 52 14.03 -10.61 -5.23
C PRO A 52 15.20 -9.62 -5.19
N ASP A 53 15.82 -9.38 -6.35
CA ASP A 53 16.89 -8.40 -6.50
C ASP A 53 16.40 -6.95 -6.29
N ASP A 54 15.12 -6.69 -6.63
CA ASP A 54 14.43 -5.43 -6.37
C ASP A 54 13.19 -5.65 -5.48
N PRO A 55 13.35 -5.64 -4.16
CA PRO A 55 12.26 -5.84 -3.22
C PRO A 55 11.11 -4.84 -3.37
N LYS A 56 11.43 -3.55 -3.59
CA LYS A 56 10.43 -2.49 -3.79
C LYS A 56 9.61 -2.72 -5.05
N GLY A 57 10.27 -2.97 -6.16
CA GLY A 57 9.62 -3.25 -7.45
C GLY A 57 8.75 -4.50 -7.40
N TRP A 58 9.21 -5.54 -6.71
CA TRP A 58 8.44 -6.76 -6.51
C TRP A 58 7.16 -6.50 -5.70
N LEU A 59 7.26 -5.74 -4.61
CA LEU A 59 6.10 -5.36 -3.81
C LEU A 59 5.10 -4.51 -4.60
N ILE A 60 5.57 -3.50 -5.35
CA ILE A 60 4.72 -2.66 -6.19
C ILE A 60 3.98 -3.53 -7.23
N THR A 61 4.68 -4.42 -7.91
CA THR A 61 4.09 -5.29 -8.94
C THR A 61 3.06 -6.23 -8.33
N THR A 62 3.38 -6.86 -7.19
CA THR A 62 2.50 -7.79 -6.50
C THR A 62 1.24 -7.09 -5.98
N ALA A 63 1.41 -5.95 -5.32
CA ALA A 63 0.30 -5.16 -4.81
C ALA A 63 -0.57 -4.59 -5.94
N TRP A 64 0.03 -4.12 -7.03
CA TRP A 64 -0.70 -3.62 -8.18
C TRP A 64 -1.56 -4.69 -8.85
N ARG A 65 -1.02 -5.90 -9.02
CA ARG A 65 -1.81 -7.05 -9.53
C ARG A 65 -2.99 -7.35 -8.62
N ARG A 66 -2.77 -7.34 -7.31
CA ARG A 66 -3.86 -7.55 -6.35
C ARG A 66 -4.93 -6.47 -6.43
N PHE A 67 -4.51 -5.21 -6.51
CA PHE A 67 -5.43 -4.09 -6.72
C PHE A 67 -6.28 -4.27 -7.98
N LEU A 68 -5.67 -4.65 -9.10
CA LEU A 68 -6.39 -4.90 -10.36
C LEU A 68 -7.36 -6.08 -10.24
N ASP A 69 -7.00 -7.15 -9.54
CA ASP A 69 -7.87 -8.31 -9.34
C ASP A 69 -9.12 -7.92 -8.52
N VAL A 70 -8.95 -7.12 -7.48
CA VAL A 70 -10.06 -6.59 -6.68
C VAL A 70 -10.94 -5.66 -7.52
N ALA A 71 -10.34 -4.73 -8.26
CA ALA A 71 -11.06 -3.81 -9.12
C ALA A 71 -11.85 -4.55 -10.22
N ARG A 72 -11.29 -5.60 -10.81
CA ARG A 72 -12.00 -6.46 -11.78
C ARG A 72 -13.15 -7.23 -11.13
N SER A 73 -12.95 -7.75 -9.93
CA SER A 73 -14.01 -8.44 -9.18
C SER A 73 -15.16 -7.50 -8.85
N ASP A 74 -14.88 -6.28 -8.42
CA ASP A 74 -15.89 -5.26 -8.14
C ASP A 74 -16.60 -4.79 -9.42
N VAL A 75 -15.88 -4.64 -10.53
CA VAL A 75 -16.46 -4.34 -11.84
C VAL A 75 -17.33 -5.49 -12.33
N THR A 76 -16.92 -6.74 -12.17
CA THR A 76 -17.75 -7.90 -12.52
C THR A 76 -18.99 -7.98 -11.64
N ARG A 77 -18.89 -7.62 -10.37
CA ARG A 77 -20.03 -7.54 -9.45
C ARG A 77 -20.99 -6.40 -9.81
N ARG A 78 -20.47 -5.25 -10.28
CA ARG A 78 -21.26 -4.07 -10.70
C ARG A 78 -21.69 -4.14 -12.15
N ASN A 79 -20.92 -4.78 -13.02
CA ASN A 79 -21.09 -4.80 -14.47
C ASN A 79 -21.63 -6.13 -15.02
N ARG A 80 -22.63 -6.67 -14.39
CA ARG A 80 -23.62 -7.32 -15.27
C ARG A 80 -24.26 -6.31 -16.25
N GLU A 81 -23.95 -5.03 -16.14
CA GLU A 81 -24.57 -3.96 -16.93
C GLU A 81 -23.65 -2.97 -17.68
N VAL A 82 -22.33 -2.82 -17.43
CA VAL A 82 -21.49 -1.86 -18.19
C VAL A 82 -20.06 -2.35 -18.46
N ARG A 83 -19.69 -2.35 -19.72
CA ARG A 83 -18.38 -2.74 -20.28
C ARG A 83 -17.33 -1.66 -20.10
N VAL A 84 -16.12 -2.10 -19.75
CA VAL A 84 -14.78 -1.57 -20.13
C VAL A 84 -14.24 -0.39 -19.33
N ALA A 85 -13.19 -0.66 -18.54
CA ALA A 85 -12.12 0.30 -18.33
C ALA A 85 -10.81 -0.29 -18.88
N THR A 86 -10.14 0.48 -19.70
CA THR A 86 -8.85 0.20 -20.32
C THR A 86 -7.82 -0.06 -19.23
N GLU A 87 -7.17 -1.21 -19.31
CA GLU A 87 -6.09 -1.61 -18.44
C GLU A 87 -4.88 -0.68 -18.64
N PRO A 88 -4.42 0.09 -17.64
CA PRO A 88 -3.11 0.72 -17.76
C PRO A 88 -2.06 -0.39 -17.76
N ALA A 89 -1.27 -0.46 -18.81
CA ALA A 89 -0.13 -1.38 -18.86
C ALA A 89 0.72 -1.20 -17.61
N ALA A 90 1.20 -2.31 -17.03
CA ALA A 90 2.20 -2.26 -15.99
C ALA A 90 3.44 -1.56 -16.55
N GLY A 91 3.52 -0.25 -16.33
CA GLY A 91 4.68 0.53 -16.71
C GLY A 91 5.89 0.18 -15.84
N PRO A 92 7.10 0.51 -16.27
CA PRO A 92 8.29 0.34 -15.46
C PRO A 92 8.08 1.02 -14.10
N THR A 93 8.64 0.42 -13.05
CA THR A 93 8.62 1.01 -11.70
C THR A 93 9.22 2.41 -11.78
N PRO A 94 8.48 3.48 -11.42
CA PRO A 94 9.03 4.82 -11.48
C PRO A 94 10.27 4.90 -10.59
N ALA A 95 11.36 5.45 -11.12
CA ALA A 95 12.55 5.76 -10.33
C ALA A 95 12.30 6.94 -9.37
N ALA A 96 11.18 7.65 -9.53
CA ALA A 96 10.78 8.77 -8.69
C ALA A 96 10.31 8.29 -7.32
N ASP A 97 10.70 9.02 -6.29
CA ASP A 97 10.20 8.83 -4.94
C ASP A 97 8.81 9.51 -4.80
N ASP A 98 7.77 8.71 -4.88
CA ASP A 98 6.37 9.18 -4.78
C ASP A 98 5.94 9.46 -3.33
N THR A 99 6.84 9.34 -2.36
CA THR A 99 6.57 9.56 -0.93
C THR A 99 6.09 10.98 -0.67
N LEU A 100 6.65 11.97 -1.37
CA LEU A 100 6.23 13.36 -1.24
C LEU A 100 4.77 13.56 -1.64
N GLN A 101 4.31 12.94 -2.71
CA GLN A 101 2.90 12.97 -3.12
C GLN A 101 2.00 12.35 -2.04
N LEU A 102 2.44 11.26 -1.40
CA LEU A 102 1.71 10.64 -0.31
C LEU A 102 1.55 11.61 0.88
N TYR A 103 2.58 12.38 1.22
CA TYR A 103 2.50 13.44 2.24
C TYR A 103 1.43 14.49 1.90
N PHE A 104 1.39 14.96 0.65
CA PHE A 104 0.37 15.93 0.22
C PHE A 104 -1.04 15.36 0.32
N LEU A 105 -1.24 14.09 -0.02
CA LEU A 105 -2.53 13.42 0.11
C LEU A 105 -2.95 13.27 1.58
N CYS A 106 -2.00 12.99 2.48
CA CYS A 106 -2.26 12.91 3.91
C CYS A 106 -2.59 14.29 4.53
N ALA A 107 -2.14 15.38 3.91
CA ALA A 107 -2.38 16.77 4.33
C ALA A 107 -3.54 17.43 3.57
N HIS A 108 -4.47 16.65 3.01
CA HIS A 108 -5.58 17.19 2.22
C HIS A 108 -6.46 18.14 3.04
N PRO A 109 -6.88 19.30 2.49
CA PRO A 109 -7.62 20.33 3.23
C PRO A 109 -8.98 19.89 3.77
N ASN A 110 -9.57 18.81 3.22
CA ASN A 110 -10.82 18.23 3.72
C ASN A 110 -10.64 17.37 4.99
N LEU A 111 -9.39 17.14 5.42
CA LEU A 111 -9.10 16.42 6.64
C LEU A 111 -8.94 17.37 7.80
N THR A 112 -9.43 16.97 8.98
CA THR A 112 -9.07 17.68 10.23
C THR A 112 -7.58 17.49 10.51
N SER A 113 -6.98 18.38 11.28
CA SER A 113 -5.55 18.27 11.63
C SER A 113 -5.22 16.94 12.30
N SER A 114 -6.09 16.44 13.20
CA SER A 114 -5.92 15.15 13.86
C SER A 114 -6.02 13.98 12.88
N SER A 115 -6.97 14.04 11.95
CA SER A 115 -7.11 13.01 10.90
C SER A 115 -5.91 13.01 9.95
N ALA A 116 -5.40 14.18 9.56
CA ALA A 116 -4.22 14.30 8.72
C ALA A 116 -2.97 13.71 9.41
N VAL A 117 -2.78 13.99 10.70
CA VAL A 117 -1.67 13.41 11.47
C VAL A 117 -1.82 11.90 11.62
N ALA A 118 -3.01 11.42 11.98
CA ALA A 118 -3.27 9.97 12.09
C ALA A 118 -3.02 9.25 10.77
N LEU A 119 -3.48 9.79 9.66
CA LEU A 119 -3.26 9.24 8.33
C LEU A 119 -1.77 9.23 7.95
N THR A 120 -1.04 10.30 8.26
CA THR A 120 0.40 10.38 8.02
C THR A 120 1.16 9.34 8.84
N LEU A 121 0.83 9.20 10.12
CA LEU A 121 1.42 8.17 10.98
C LEU A 121 1.15 6.75 10.44
N ARG A 122 -0.04 6.52 9.92
CA ARG A 122 -0.40 5.24 9.30
C ARG A 122 0.34 5.00 8.00
N ALA A 123 0.25 5.94 7.05
CA ALA A 123 0.71 5.77 5.67
C ALA A 123 2.23 5.87 5.54
N VAL A 124 2.85 6.78 6.27
CA VAL A 124 4.29 7.08 6.17
C VAL A 124 5.06 6.50 7.34
N GLY A 125 4.52 6.63 8.54
CA GLY A 125 5.15 6.11 9.76
C GLY A 125 5.02 4.62 9.95
N GLY A 126 4.13 3.95 9.22
CA GLY A 126 3.91 2.51 9.33
C GLY A 126 3.29 2.07 10.66
N LEU A 127 2.67 2.99 11.42
CA LEU A 127 2.04 2.66 12.68
C LEU A 127 0.73 1.89 12.45
N THR A 128 0.45 0.96 13.35
CA THR A 128 -0.85 0.28 13.37
C THR A 128 -1.94 1.19 13.91
N THR A 129 -3.19 0.95 13.55
CA THR A 129 -4.35 1.67 14.10
C THR A 129 -4.34 1.66 15.63
N ARG A 130 -3.97 0.53 16.22
CA ARG A 130 -3.84 0.39 17.67
C ARG A 130 -2.79 1.32 18.28
N GLN A 131 -1.61 1.41 17.66
CA GLN A 131 -0.54 2.31 18.11
C GLN A 131 -0.95 3.78 18.01
N ILE A 132 -1.66 4.15 16.93
CA ILE A 132 -2.19 5.50 16.74
C ILE A 132 -3.25 5.80 17.81
N ALA A 133 -4.19 4.88 18.03
CA ALA A 133 -5.22 5.03 19.08
C ALA A 133 -4.60 5.20 20.46
N GLN A 134 -3.57 4.44 20.80
CA GLN A 134 -2.83 4.60 22.04
C GLN A 134 -2.16 5.97 22.16
N ALA A 135 -1.54 6.47 21.09
CA ALA A 135 -0.91 7.79 21.06
C ALA A 135 -1.92 8.93 21.26
N TYR A 136 -3.12 8.76 20.77
CA TYR A 136 -4.21 9.76 20.92
C TYR A 136 -5.07 9.54 22.18
N LEU A 137 -4.80 8.48 22.95
CA LEU A 137 -5.59 8.09 24.14
C LEU A 137 -7.08 7.91 23.83
N VAL A 138 -7.39 7.34 22.67
CA VAL A 138 -8.76 7.06 22.21
C VAL A 138 -8.95 5.57 21.94
N PRO A 139 -10.21 5.07 21.96
CA PRO A 139 -10.49 3.71 21.53
C PRO A 139 -10.08 3.45 20.08
N GLU A 140 -9.67 2.23 19.76
CA GLU A 140 -9.26 1.84 18.41
C GLU A 140 -10.38 1.97 17.36
N SER A 141 -11.63 1.91 17.83
CA SER A 141 -12.83 2.06 16.99
C SER A 141 -13.18 3.51 16.62
N THR A 142 -12.41 4.47 17.09
CA THR A 142 -12.62 5.90 16.79
C THR A 142 -11.87 6.31 15.56
#